data_25f16aec3d6f8da0f2786a809b0311bf
#
_entry.id   25f16aec3d6f8da0f2786a809b0311bf
#
_cell.length_a   1.000
_cell.length_b   1.000
_cell.length_c   1.000
_cell.angle_alpha   90.00
_cell.angle_beta   90.00
_cell.angle_gamma   90.00
#
_symmetry.space_group_name_H-M   'P 1'
#
loop_
_entity.id
_entity.type
_entity.pdbx_description
1 polymer ?
#
loop_
_entity_poly.entity_id
_entity_poly.type
_entity_poly.pdbx_seq_one_letter_code
_entity_poly.pdbx_strand_id
1 'polypeptide(L)'
;MSRRLPPLNSLKAFETAARHLSFTKAAEELFVTQAAVSHQIKALEEHLSIKLFRRKNRALLLTEEGQSYFLDIKDTFTALSDATEKLLSKTASGSLTVASQPSFAIQWLVPRLAQFSEQHPEIDVRIKAIDLDEDFLDDDVDIAIYYGRGNWSGIRADKLRDEYLIPVCAPSLLNGDNPLNKPSDLDNHTLLHDHSRKDWKQWCRNAGASEVNVNQGPIFSLSSLVLQAAIYGQGVALGYSVFSRPDIEAGRLVCPFDQVLPSKEAYYIVCEDNQSELGKIKAFREWMLNLFAQEQDNSRLPGRL
;
A
#
# COMPACT_ATOMS: atom_id res chain seq x y z
N MET A 1 -15.10 -8.96 32.58
CA MET A 1 -14.20 -8.24 33.52
C MET A 1 -14.21 -6.77 33.16
N SER A 2 -14.48 -5.86 34.13
CA SER A 2 -14.43 -4.41 33.87
C SER A 2 -12.99 -3.99 33.61
N ARG A 3 -12.71 -3.35 32.46
CA ARG A 3 -11.38 -2.77 32.16
C ARG A 3 -11.13 -1.61 33.14
N ARG A 4 -10.09 -1.70 33.98
CA ARG A 4 -9.65 -0.58 34.83
C ARG A 4 -8.88 0.43 33.97
N LEU A 5 -9.62 1.33 33.31
CA LEU A 5 -9.01 2.43 32.56
C LEU A 5 -8.81 3.64 33.49
N PRO A 6 -7.77 4.44 33.29
CA PRO A 6 -7.66 5.77 33.89
C PRO A 6 -8.83 6.65 33.43
N PRO A 7 -9.13 7.76 34.15
CA PRO A 7 -10.18 8.68 33.74
C PRO A 7 -9.93 9.23 32.33
N LEU A 8 -10.89 9.07 31.41
CA LEU A 8 -10.72 9.45 30.00
C LEU A 8 -10.39 10.92 29.80
N ASN A 9 -10.94 11.82 30.63
CA ASN A 9 -10.61 13.25 30.57
C ASN A 9 -9.15 13.51 30.95
N SER A 10 -8.60 12.72 31.87
CA SER A 10 -7.18 12.83 32.24
C SER A 10 -6.27 12.31 31.12
N LEU A 11 -6.65 11.26 30.42
CA LEU A 11 -5.94 10.77 29.24
C LEU A 11 -5.99 11.78 28.11
N LYS A 12 -7.15 12.39 27.84
CA LYS A 12 -7.30 13.44 26.82
C LYS A 12 -6.44 14.66 27.14
N ALA A 13 -6.45 15.11 28.40
CA ALA A 13 -5.59 16.22 28.84
C ALA A 13 -4.10 15.88 28.72
N PHE A 14 -3.70 14.64 29.01
CA PHE A 14 -2.34 14.17 28.87
C PHE A 14 -1.89 14.14 27.40
N GLU A 15 -2.65 13.53 26.50
CA GLU A 15 -2.34 13.47 25.07
C GLU A 15 -2.15 14.87 24.49
N THR A 16 -3.12 15.77 24.72
CA THR A 16 -3.05 17.14 24.22
C THR A 16 -1.87 17.92 24.79
N ALA A 17 -1.60 17.79 26.09
CA ALA A 17 -0.45 18.45 26.74
C ALA A 17 0.90 17.88 26.28
N ALA A 18 0.97 16.59 25.98
CA ALA A 18 2.17 15.91 25.48
C ALA A 18 2.49 16.34 24.05
N ARG A 19 1.49 16.43 23.18
CA ARG A 19 1.61 16.87 21.79
C ARG A 19 2.09 18.31 21.68
N HIS A 20 1.57 19.21 22.54
CA HIS A 20 1.97 20.62 22.55
C HIS A 20 3.20 20.92 23.41
N LEU A 21 3.61 20.01 24.30
CA LEU A 21 4.58 20.25 25.37
C LEU A 21 4.26 21.54 26.15
N SER A 22 2.95 21.83 26.34
CA SER A 22 2.44 23.06 26.94
C SER A 22 1.05 22.87 27.53
N PHE A 23 0.91 23.11 28.84
CA PHE A 23 -0.39 23.07 29.51
C PHE A 23 -1.30 24.22 29.09
N THR A 24 -0.74 25.36 28.70
CA THR A 24 -1.52 26.51 28.20
C THR A 24 -2.13 26.23 26.85
N LYS A 25 -1.35 25.74 25.88
CA LYS A 25 -1.86 25.38 24.56
C LYS A 25 -2.86 24.21 24.63
N ALA A 26 -2.62 23.25 25.51
CA ALA A 26 -3.58 22.18 25.76
C ALA A 26 -4.90 22.69 26.31
N ALA A 27 -4.86 23.68 27.21
CA ALA A 27 -6.05 24.31 27.77
C ALA A 27 -6.86 25.07 26.71
N GLU A 28 -6.19 25.78 25.83
CA GLU A 28 -6.79 26.49 24.69
C GLU A 28 -7.51 25.50 23.76
N GLU A 29 -6.85 24.42 23.36
CA GLU A 29 -7.42 23.41 22.47
C GLU A 29 -8.60 22.67 23.10
N LEU A 30 -8.53 22.38 24.41
CA LEU A 30 -9.58 21.66 25.12
C LEU A 30 -10.72 22.58 25.64
N PHE A 31 -10.61 23.88 25.41
CA PHE A 31 -11.57 24.90 25.88
C PHE A 31 -11.78 24.86 27.40
N VAL A 32 -10.67 24.69 28.16
CA VAL A 32 -10.65 24.65 29.60
C VAL A 32 -9.58 25.59 30.16
N THR A 33 -9.50 25.72 31.49
CA THR A 33 -8.42 26.49 32.12
C THR A 33 -7.13 25.67 32.23
N GLN A 34 -5.95 26.34 32.23
CA GLN A 34 -4.67 25.68 32.45
C GLN A 34 -4.62 24.95 33.82
N ALA A 35 -5.33 25.48 34.83
CA ALA A 35 -5.44 24.83 36.13
C ALA A 35 -6.19 23.49 36.03
N ALA A 36 -7.25 23.43 35.21
CA ALA A 36 -7.99 22.19 34.97
C ALA A 36 -7.10 21.14 34.28
N VAL A 37 -6.36 21.51 33.24
CA VAL A 37 -5.40 20.60 32.59
C VAL A 37 -4.35 20.09 33.59
N SER A 38 -3.76 20.99 34.37
CA SER A 38 -2.77 20.63 35.40
C SER A 38 -3.35 19.65 36.44
N HIS A 39 -4.59 19.85 36.85
CA HIS A 39 -5.29 18.97 37.79
C HIS A 39 -5.55 17.59 37.16
N GLN A 40 -5.99 17.53 35.92
CA GLN A 40 -6.20 16.25 35.21
C GLN A 40 -4.90 15.45 35.03
N ILE A 41 -3.80 16.13 34.68
CA ILE A 41 -2.48 15.51 34.57
C ILE A 41 -2.03 14.96 35.95
N LYS A 42 -2.17 15.75 37.00
CA LYS A 42 -1.83 15.32 38.35
C LYS A 42 -2.66 14.10 38.80
N ALA A 43 -3.95 14.09 38.53
CA ALA A 43 -4.84 12.97 38.84
C ALA A 43 -4.43 11.70 38.05
N LEU A 44 -3.99 11.83 36.81
CA LEU A 44 -3.48 10.71 36.00
C LEU A 44 -2.17 10.16 36.58
N GLU A 45 -1.21 11.03 36.89
CA GLU A 45 0.07 10.63 37.49
C GLU A 45 -0.13 9.94 38.84
N GLU A 46 -1.07 10.44 39.67
CA GLU A 46 -1.44 9.82 40.94
C GLU A 46 -2.10 8.43 40.73
N HIS A 47 -3.00 8.32 39.75
CA HIS A 47 -3.65 7.05 39.41
C HIS A 47 -2.66 5.97 38.95
N LEU A 48 -1.66 6.39 38.13
CA LEU A 48 -0.61 5.51 37.62
C LEU A 48 0.57 5.34 38.61
N SER A 49 0.68 6.19 39.62
CA SER A 49 1.86 6.30 40.51
C SER A 49 3.16 6.55 39.73
N ILE A 50 3.07 7.20 38.57
CA ILE A 50 4.20 7.48 37.65
C ILE A 50 4.14 8.95 37.25
N LYS A 51 5.33 9.60 37.16
CA LYS A 51 5.43 10.94 36.57
C LYS A 51 5.57 10.84 35.05
N LEU A 52 4.66 11.53 34.35
CA LEU A 52 4.64 11.58 32.90
C LEU A 52 5.31 12.84 32.35
N PHE A 53 5.33 13.92 33.13
CA PHE A 53 6.00 15.16 32.79
C PHE A 53 7.11 15.51 33.79
N ARG A 54 8.13 16.20 33.28
CA ARG A 54 9.19 16.85 34.06
C ARG A 54 9.43 18.27 33.58
N ARG A 55 9.89 19.14 34.45
CA ARG A 55 10.31 20.50 34.09
C ARG A 55 11.82 20.60 34.06
N LYS A 56 12.37 21.15 32.97
CA LYS A 56 13.80 21.46 32.86
C LYS A 56 13.94 22.85 32.22
N ASN A 57 14.68 23.74 32.86
CA ASN A 57 14.96 25.09 32.36
C ASN A 57 13.68 25.84 31.89
N ARG A 58 12.61 25.81 32.71
CA ARG A 58 11.28 26.37 32.40
C ARG A 58 10.51 25.70 31.25
N ALA A 59 11.08 24.69 30.59
CA ALA A 59 10.39 23.90 29.56
C ALA A 59 9.67 22.70 30.18
N LEU A 60 8.49 22.37 29.64
CA LEU A 60 7.74 21.15 29.92
C LEU A 60 8.29 20.06 29.02
N LEU A 61 8.67 18.92 29.58
CA LEU A 61 9.19 17.77 28.83
C LEU A 61 8.48 16.49 29.32
N LEU A 62 8.36 15.49 28.47
CA LEU A 62 7.94 14.16 28.88
C LEU A 62 9.07 13.43 29.64
N THR A 63 8.71 12.55 30.56
CA THR A 63 9.60 11.51 31.06
C THR A 63 9.75 10.40 30.00
N GLU A 64 10.59 9.41 30.23
CA GLU A 64 10.71 8.25 29.33
C GLU A 64 9.41 7.44 29.32
N GLU A 65 8.82 7.23 30.51
CA GLU A 65 7.50 6.58 30.64
C GLU A 65 6.39 7.42 30.00
N GLY A 66 6.45 8.76 30.15
CA GLY A 66 5.51 9.68 29.52
C GLY A 66 5.59 9.63 27.99
N GLN A 67 6.79 9.47 27.44
CA GLN A 67 6.98 9.40 25.98
C GLN A 67 6.44 8.08 25.39
N SER A 68 6.74 6.95 26.04
CA SER A 68 6.20 5.65 25.64
C SER A 68 4.66 5.65 25.73
N TYR A 69 4.13 6.10 26.88
CA TYR A 69 2.68 6.12 27.10
C TYR A 69 1.95 7.08 26.16
N PHE A 70 2.60 8.19 25.75
CA PHE A 70 2.03 9.13 24.78
C PHE A 70 1.77 8.48 23.41
N LEU A 71 2.69 7.65 22.93
CA LEU A 71 2.52 6.96 21.64
C LEU A 71 1.30 6.03 21.70
N ASP A 72 1.20 5.19 22.72
CA ASP A 72 0.10 4.25 22.91
C ASP A 72 -1.28 4.95 23.03
N ILE A 73 -1.33 6.06 23.81
CA ILE A 73 -2.55 6.83 24.00
C ILE A 73 -2.95 7.59 22.74
N LYS A 74 -1.99 8.14 22.01
CA LYS A 74 -2.24 8.79 20.71
C LYS A 74 -2.89 7.83 19.72
N ASP A 75 -2.33 6.63 19.58
CA ASP A 75 -2.86 5.61 18.65
C ASP A 75 -4.27 5.15 19.08
N THR A 76 -4.48 4.99 20.40
CA THR A 76 -5.80 4.65 20.96
C THR A 76 -6.85 5.72 20.67
N PHE A 77 -6.52 7.01 20.83
CA PHE A 77 -7.45 8.10 20.52
C PHE A 77 -7.69 8.25 19.02
N THR A 78 -6.71 7.97 18.19
CA THR A 78 -6.88 7.91 16.73
C THR A 78 -7.88 6.82 16.38
N ALA A 79 -7.71 5.60 16.88
CA ALA A 79 -8.65 4.50 16.65
C ALA A 79 -10.08 4.80 17.16
N LEU A 80 -10.21 5.50 18.30
CA LEU A 80 -11.53 5.94 18.81
C LEU A 80 -12.16 6.99 17.92
N SER A 81 -11.37 7.94 17.41
CA SER A 81 -11.84 8.96 16.46
C SER A 81 -12.35 8.31 15.18
N ASP A 82 -11.57 7.37 14.62
CA ASP A 82 -11.90 6.64 13.40
C ASP A 82 -13.17 5.79 13.56
N ALA A 83 -13.32 5.12 14.71
CA ALA A 83 -14.54 4.38 15.03
C ALA A 83 -15.79 5.31 15.14
N THR A 84 -15.60 6.52 15.66
CA THR A 84 -16.67 7.52 15.74
C THR A 84 -17.01 8.07 14.36
N GLU A 85 -16.02 8.35 13.54
CA GLU A 85 -16.18 8.77 12.15
C GLU A 85 -16.90 7.69 11.32
N LYS A 86 -16.50 6.42 11.47
CA LYS A 86 -17.22 5.27 10.87
C LYS A 86 -18.70 5.22 11.27
N LEU A 87 -19.01 5.52 12.51
CA LEU A 87 -20.40 5.56 12.98
C LEU A 87 -21.20 6.74 12.41
N LEU A 88 -20.56 7.89 12.26
CA LEU A 88 -21.18 9.11 11.73
C LEU A 88 -21.23 9.13 10.20
N SER A 89 -20.31 8.45 9.53
CA SER A 89 -20.21 8.37 8.05
C SER A 89 -21.18 7.36 7.44
N LYS A 90 -22.47 7.42 7.80
CA LYS A 90 -23.55 6.76 7.00
C LYS A 90 -23.73 7.39 5.60
N THR A 91 -22.94 8.39 5.26
CA THR A 91 -22.95 9.10 3.97
C THR A 91 -21.73 8.73 3.13
N ALA A 92 -21.80 8.90 1.83
CA ALA A 92 -20.76 8.60 0.84
C ALA A 92 -19.46 9.44 0.99
N SER A 93 -19.28 10.18 2.08
CA SER A 93 -18.18 11.08 2.37
C SER A 93 -17.28 10.58 3.50
N GLY A 94 -16.04 11.08 3.59
CA GLY A 94 -15.10 10.79 4.68
C GLY A 94 -13.80 10.16 4.21
N SER A 95 -12.95 9.73 5.16
CA SER A 95 -11.68 9.06 4.86
C SER A 95 -11.89 7.64 4.37
N LEU A 96 -11.20 7.27 3.31
CA LEU A 96 -11.14 5.92 2.73
C LEU A 96 -9.70 5.41 2.78
N THR A 97 -9.42 4.44 3.62
CA THR A 97 -8.11 3.79 3.68
C THR A 97 -8.05 2.63 2.70
N VAL A 98 -7.20 2.76 1.70
CA VAL A 98 -6.96 1.75 0.66
C VAL A 98 -5.60 1.09 0.90
N ALA A 99 -5.61 -0.18 1.27
CA ALA A 99 -4.38 -0.98 1.36
C ALA A 99 -3.98 -1.54 0.00
N SER A 100 -2.70 -1.57 -0.29
CA SER A 100 -2.18 -2.14 -1.54
C SER A 100 -0.72 -2.51 -1.42
N GLN A 101 -0.28 -3.49 -2.21
CA GLN A 101 1.13 -3.77 -2.38
C GLN A 101 1.86 -2.55 -2.97
N PRO A 102 3.09 -2.24 -2.51
CA PRO A 102 3.83 -1.06 -2.93
C PRO A 102 3.96 -0.91 -4.44
N SER A 103 4.27 -1.99 -5.16
CA SER A 103 4.43 -1.96 -6.62
C SER A 103 3.13 -1.62 -7.34
N PHE A 104 1.98 -2.14 -6.87
CA PHE A 104 0.68 -1.82 -7.43
C PHE A 104 0.29 -0.36 -7.16
N ALA A 105 0.50 0.09 -5.92
CA ALA A 105 0.24 1.47 -5.56
C ALA A 105 1.03 2.44 -6.45
N ILE A 106 2.34 2.24 -6.59
CA ILE A 106 3.24 3.13 -7.34
C ILE A 106 2.95 3.10 -8.85
N GLN A 107 2.84 1.92 -9.42
CA GLN A 107 2.80 1.76 -10.89
C GLN A 107 1.39 1.93 -11.47
N TRP A 108 0.36 1.54 -10.73
CA TRP A 108 -1.00 1.54 -11.27
C TRP A 108 -1.93 2.54 -10.58
N LEU A 109 -2.01 2.53 -9.24
CA LEU A 109 -3.03 3.26 -8.49
C LEU A 109 -2.75 4.76 -8.44
N VAL A 110 -1.57 5.17 -7.95
CA VAL A 110 -1.20 6.58 -7.73
C VAL A 110 -1.31 7.42 -9.02
N PRO A 111 -0.87 6.93 -10.21
CA PRO A 111 -1.03 7.71 -11.45
C PRO A 111 -2.49 8.00 -11.84
N ARG A 112 -3.45 7.23 -11.31
CA ARG A 112 -4.90 7.33 -11.64
C ARG A 112 -5.73 7.97 -10.54
N LEU A 113 -5.16 8.15 -9.35
CA LEU A 113 -5.89 8.58 -8.14
C LEU A 113 -6.50 9.99 -8.30
N ALA A 114 -5.85 10.87 -9.05
CA ALA A 114 -6.38 12.20 -9.33
C ALA A 114 -7.77 12.14 -9.99
N GLN A 115 -7.98 11.20 -10.91
CA GLN A 115 -9.27 10.99 -11.57
C GLN A 115 -10.38 10.60 -10.58
N PHE A 116 -10.06 9.77 -9.58
CA PHE A 116 -11.02 9.42 -8.52
C PHE A 116 -11.34 10.64 -7.66
N SER A 117 -10.33 11.39 -7.24
CA SER A 117 -10.51 12.58 -6.40
C SER A 117 -11.30 13.69 -7.10
N GLU A 118 -11.21 13.81 -8.43
CA GLU A 118 -12.03 14.73 -9.21
C GLU A 118 -13.50 14.31 -9.28
N GLN A 119 -13.78 13.00 -9.34
CA GLN A 119 -15.14 12.46 -9.39
C GLN A 119 -15.80 12.40 -8.00
N HIS A 120 -14.99 12.26 -6.94
CA HIS A 120 -15.43 12.09 -5.56
C HIS A 120 -14.66 13.01 -4.61
N PRO A 121 -14.80 14.34 -4.73
CA PRO A 121 -14.07 15.32 -3.90
C PRO A 121 -14.43 15.24 -2.41
N GLU A 122 -15.53 14.58 -2.08
CA GLU A 122 -15.99 14.34 -0.70
C GLU A 122 -15.30 13.16 -0.03
N ILE A 123 -14.48 12.36 -0.75
CA ILE A 123 -13.78 11.18 -0.24
C ILE A 123 -12.28 11.49 -0.14
N ASP A 124 -11.76 11.49 1.09
CA ASP A 124 -10.32 11.63 1.35
C ASP A 124 -9.63 10.26 1.31
N VAL A 125 -8.85 9.98 0.26
CA VAL A 125 -8.20 8.67 0.06
C VAL A 125 -6.84 8.63 0.75
N ARG A 126 -6.65 7.63 1.61
CA ARG A 126 -5.37 7.30 2.27
C ARG A 126 -4.85 5.97 1.71
N ILE A 127 -3.63 5.96 1.21
CA ILE A 127 -2.99 4.74 0.70
C ILE A 127 -2.08 4.16 1.78
N LYS A 128 -2.33 2.91 2.17
CA LYS A 128 -1.52 2.13 3.09
C LYS A 128 -0.76 1.07 2.30
N ALA A 129 0.57 1.08 2.36
CA ALA A 129 1.37 0.01 1.79
C ALA A 129 1.32 -1.21 2.73
N ILE A 130 1.08 -2.40 2.16
CA ILE A 130 1.05 -3.68 2.88
C ILE A 130 1.96 -4.69 2.19
N ASP A 131 2.57 -5.57 2.97
CA ASP A 131 3.35 -6.70 2.46
C ASP A 131 2.44 -7.89 2.08
N LEU A 132 3.00 -8.84 1.31
CA LEU A 132 2.25 -10.01 0.78
C LEU A 132 1.71 -10.95 1.86
N ASP A 133 2.36 -10.98 3.02
CA ASP A 133 2.08 -11.91 4.12
C ASP A 133 1.27 -11.26 5.26
N GLU A 134 0.90 -9.98 5.14
CA GLU A 134 0.09 -9.29 6.14
C GLU A 134 -1.41 -9.52 5.93
N ASP A 135 -2.17 -9.52 7.02
CA ASP A 135 -3.63 -9.46 6.96
C ASP A 135 -4.02 -8.14 6.29
N PHE A 136 -4.57 -8.23 5.09
CA PHE A 136 -4.84 -7.08 4.22
C PHE A 136 -6.07 -6.25 4.64
N LEU A 137 -6.86 -6.73 5.59
CA LEU A 137 -7.98 -6.02 6.19
C LEU A 137 -7.78 -5.91 7.70
N ASP A 138 -6.82 -5.08 8.11
CA ASP A 138 -6.71 -4.61 9.49
C ASP A 138 -7.86 -3.67 9.84
N ASP A 139 -8.09 -3.42 11.14
CA ASP A 139 -9.18 -2.58 11.66
C ASP A 139 -9.24 -1.16 11.05
N ASP A 140 -8.10 -0.66 10.52
CA ASP A 140 -7.97 0.67 9.91
C ASP A 140 -8.03 0.67 8.37
N VAL A 141 -8.28 -0.49 7.72
CA VAL A 141 -8.37 -0.63 6.26
C VAL A 141 -9.82 -0.81 5.83
N ASP A 142 -10.32 0.09 4.98
CA ASP A 142 -11.67 0.01 4.42
C ASP A 142 -11.73 -0.94 3.21
N ILE A 143 -10.68 -0.96 2.39
CA ILE A 143 -10.60 -1.72 1.14
C ILE A 143 -9.14 -2.06 0.84
N ALA A 144 -8.91 -3.21 0.23
CA ALA A 144 -7.56 -3.58 -0.19
C ALA A 144 -7.53 -4.04 -1.66
N ILE A 145 -6.38 -3.80 -2.31
CA ILE A 145 -6.08 -4.34 -3.63
C ILE A 145 -5.05 -5.43 -3.42
N TYR A 146 -5.46 -6.66 -3.67
CA TYR A 146 -4.69 -7.85 -3.32
C TYR A 146 -4.46 -8.77 -4.53
N TYR A 147 -3.27 -9.36 -4.56
CA TYR A 147 -2.89 -10.34 -5.57
C TYR A 147 -2.98 -11.73 -4.97
N GLY A 148 -3.83 -12.59 -5.54
CA GLY A 148 -4.07 -13.92 -4.98
C GLY A 148 -5.11 -14.73 -5.76
N ARG A 149 -5.68 -15.73 -5.08
CA ARG A 149 -6.59 -16.71 -5.71
C ARG A 149 -8.08 -16.38 -5.58
N GLY A 150 -8.44 -15.35 -4.84
CA GLY A 150 -9.83 -14.93 -4.66
C GLY A 150 -10.66 -15.76 -3.67
N ASN A 151 -10.05 -16.64 -2.88
CA ASN A 151 -10.75 -17.59 -2.02
C ASN A 151 -10.67 -17.17 -0.54
N TRP A 152 -11.22 -16.01 -0.21
CA TRP A 152 -11.22 -15.49 1.17
C TRP A 152 -12.62 -15.57 1.78
N SER A 153 -12.74 -16.23 2.95
CA SER A 153 -14.02 -16.37 3.65
C SER A 153 -14.42 -15.09 4.36
N GLY A 154 -15.69 -14.67 4.24
CA GLY A 154 -16.23 -13.47 4.90
C GLY A 154 -15.82 -12.14 4.25
N ILE A 155 -15.19 -12.20 3.08
CA ILE A 155 -14.68 -11.04 2.35
C ILE A 155 -15.34 -10.99 0.97
N ARG A 156 -15.82 -9.82 0.58
CA ARG A 156 -16.21 -9.55 -0.79
C ARG A 156 -14.94 -9.32 -1.62
N ALA A 157 -14.76 -10.13 -2.63
CA ALA A 157 -13.63 -10.07 -3.55
C ALA A 157 -14.12 -9.95 -4.99
N ASP A 158 -13.98 -8.77 -5.56
CA ASP A 158 -14.29 -8.53 -6.97
C ASP A 158 -12.98 -8.63 -7.79
N LYS A 159 -12.96 -9.51 -8.77
CA LYS A 159 -11.78 -9.72 -9.62
C LYS A 159 -11.57 -8.53 -10.55
N LEU A 160 -10.38 -7.94 -10.50
CA LEU A 160 -10.00 -6.84 -11.38
C LEU A 160 -9.49 -7.35 -12.74
N ARG A 161 -8.49 -8.26 -12.70
CA ARG A 161 -7.97 -8.90 -13.93
C ARG A 161 -7.16 -10.15 -13.63
N ASP A 162 -7.08 -11.03 -14.60
CA ASP A 162 -6.07 -12.08 -14.68
C ASP A 162 -4.71 -11.49 -15.01
N GLU A 163 -3.65 -12.11 -14.50
CA GLU A 163 -2.31 -11.57 -14.67
C GLU A 163 -1.39 -12.58 -15.40
N TYR A 164 -0.40 -12.03 -16.08
CA TYR A 164 0.65 -12.79 -16.74
C TYR A 164 1.96 -12.00 -16.73
N LEU A 165 3.07 -12.72 -16.75
CA LEU A 165 4.40 -12.12 -16.81
C LEU A 165 4.91 -12.16 -18.25
N ILE A 166 5.56 -11.07 -18.65
CA ILE A 166 6.16 -10.87 -19.96
C ILE A 166 7.64 -10.48 -19.82
N PRO A 167 8.50 -10.98 -20.70
CA PRO A 167 9.88 -10.47 -20.77
C PRO A 167 9.86 -9.02 -21.24
N VAL A 168 10.55 -8.17 -20.50
CA VAL A 168 10.68 -6.74 -20.82
C VAL A 168 12.12 -6.28 -20.63
N CYS A 169 12.57 -5.37 -21.47
CA CYS A 169 13.91 -4.78 -21.38
C CYS A 169 13.91 -3.36 -21.98
N ALA A 170 14.97 -2.60 -21.72
CA ALA A 170 15.19 -1.34 -22.41
C ALA A 170 15.38 -1.58 -23.93
N PRO A 171 14.90 -0.67 -24.79
CA PRO A 171 15.07 -0.78 -26.26
C PRO A 171 16.50 -0.96 -26.72
N SER A 172 17.47 -0.42 -26.00
CA SER A 172 18.90 -0.54 -26.29
C SER A 172 19.42 -1.97 -26.30
N LEU A 173 18.78 -2.90 -25.57
CA LEU A 173 19.19 -4.30 -25.52
C LEU A 173 18.74 -5.11 -26.74
N LEU A 174 17.79 -4.61 -27.54
CA LEU A 174 17.36 -5.30 -28.75
C LEU A 174 18.42 -5.30 -29.84
N ASN A 175 19.19 -4.23 -29.96
CA ASN A 175 20.12 -3.95 -31.06
C ASN A 175 21.57 -3.74 -30.59
N GLY A 176 21.91 -4.20 -29.38
CA GLY A 176 23.26 -4.14 -28.82
C GLY A 176 24.19 -5.22 -29.40
N ASP A 177 25.35 -5.40 -28.75
CA ASP A 177 26.36 -6.41 -29.16
C ASP A 177 25.83 -7.85 -29.11
N ASN A 178 24.82 -8.09 -28.26
CA ASN A 178 24.11 -9.38 -28.14
C ASN A 178 22.61 -9.14 -28.37
N PRO A 179 22.09 -9.12 -29.59
CA PRO A 179 20.68 -8.81 -29.85
C PRO A 179 19.74 -9.91 -29.34
N LEU A 180 18.59 -9.52 -28.82
CA LEU A 180 17.54 -10.42 -28.32
C LEU A 180 16.57 -10.80 -29.46
N ASN A 181 16.92 -11.83 -30.25
CA ASN A 181 16.10 -12.30 -31.39
C ASN A 181 15.22 -13.51 -31.03
N LYS A 182 15.68 -14.37 -30.12
CA LYS A 182 15.02 -15.60 -29.69
C LYS A 182 15.24 -15.84 -28.20
N PRO A 183 14.38 -16.61 -27.51
CA PRO A 183 14.49 -16.87 -26.06
C PRO A 183 15.86 -17.37 -25.58
N SER A 184 16.58 -18.17 -26.36
CA SER A 184 17.92 -18.66 -25.97
C SER A 184 18.99 -17.56 -25.92
N ASP A 185 18.77 -16.40 -26.54
CA ASP A 185 19.72 -15.28 -26.51
C ASP A 185 19.79 -14.63 -25.10
N LEU A 186 18.81 -14.92 -24.23
CA LEU A 186 18.80 -14.53 -22.82
C LEU A 186 20.03 -15.01 -22.04
N ASP A 187 20.70 -16.07 -22.49
CA ASP A 187 21.93 -16.59 -21.85
C ASP A 187 23.08 -15.57 -21.88
N ASN A 188 23.04 -14.63 -22.83
CA ASN A 188 23.99 -13.53 -22.96
C ASN A 188 23.60 -12.27 -22.20
N HIS A 189 22.50 -12.29 -21.44
CA HIS A 189 21.97 -11.14 -20.74
C HIS A 189 21.80 -11.40 -19.25
N THR A 190 21.87 -10.34 -18.45
CA THR A 190 21.52 -10.40 -17.04
C THR A 190 20.00 -10.59 -16.88
N LEU A 191 19.59 -11.66 -16.21
CA LEU A 191 18.20 -11.86 -15.83
C LEU A 191 17.90 -11.15 -14.51
N LEU A 192 16.87 -10.32 -14.50
CA LEU A 192 16.43 -9.60 -13.32
C LEU A 192 15.28 -10.40 -12.69
N HIS A 193 15.39 -10.71 -11.40
CA HIS A 193 14.47 -11.60 -10.70
C HIS A 193 13.59 -10.83 -9.71
N ASP A 194 12.29 -11.15 -9.72
CA ASP A 194 11.32 -10.65 -8.76
C ASP A 194 11.10 -11.70 -7.67
N HIS A 195 11.40 -11.35 -6.41
CA HIS A 195 11.33 -12.20 -5.21
C HIS A 195 12.11 -13.53 -5.31
N SER A 196 12.09 -14.21 -6.44
CA SER A 196 12.72 -15.53 -6.63
C SER A 196 13.12 -15.79 -8.09
N ARG A 197 13.84 -16.89 -8.32
CA ARG A 197 14.22 -17.35 -9.66
C ARG A 197 13.22 -18.30 -10.33
N LYS A 198 12.08 -18.56 -9.68
CA LYS A 198 11.13 -19.59 -10.13
C LYS A 198 10.45 -19.23 -11.44
N ASP A 199 10.09 -17.96 -11.62
CA ASP A 199 9.32 -17.52 -12.78
C ASP A 199 10.13 -17.59 -14.05
N TRP A 200 11.39 -17.15 -14.03
CA TRP A 200 12.30 -17.32 -15.16
C TRP A 200 12.50 -18.77 -15.54
N LYS A 201 12.66 -19.67 -14.54
CA LYS A 201 12.79 -21.11 -14.80
C LYS A 201 11.55 -21.69 -15.51
N GLN A 202 10.36 -21.24 -15.11
CA GLN A 202 9.12 -21.69 -15.71
C GLN A 202 8.94 -21.08 -17.10
N TRP A 203 9.22 -19.78 -17.25
CA TRP A 203 9.10 -19.10 -18.53
C TRP A 203 10.06 -19.70 -19.58
N CYS A 204 11.33 -19.89 -19.27
CA CYS A 204 12.31 -20.49 -20.18
C CYS A 204 11.89 -21.89 -20.62
N ARG A 205 11.34 -22.70 -19.70
CA ARG A 205 10.81 -24.02 -20.07
C ARG A 205 9.66 -23.90 -21.06
N ASN A 206 8.74 -22.99 -20.84
CA ASN A 206 7.58 -22.79 -21.72
C ASN A 206 7.98 -22.22 -23.09
N ALA A 207 9.05 -21.40 -23.13
CA ALA A 207 9.58 -20.79 -24.33
C ALA A 207 10.58 -21.68 -25.11
N GLY A 208 10.85 -22.91 -24.63
CA GLY A 208 11.80 -23.83 -25.26
C GLY A 208 13.27 -23.41 -25.14
N ALA A 209 13.59 -22.63 -24.10
CA ALA A 209 14.94 -22.11 -23.81
C ALA A 209 15.47 -22.64 -22.45
N SER A 210 15.34 -23.92 -22.20
CA SER A 210 15.68 -24.56 -20.91
C SER A 210 17.18 -24.56 -20.61
N GLU A 211 18.02 -24.26 -21.59
CA GLU A 211 19.48 -24.13 -21.50
C GLU A 211 19.92 -22.82 -20.87
N VAL A 212 19.08 -21.80 -20.86
CA VAL A 212 19.40 -20.48 -20.28
C VAL A 212 19.68 -20.59 -18.78
N ASN A 213 20.80 -20.01 -18.36
CA ASN A 213 21.20 -20.03 -16.95
C ASN A 213 20.39 -19.04 -16.10
N VAL A 214 19.29 -19.49 -15.55
CA VAL A 214 18.39 -18.69 -14.69
C VAL A 214 18.86 -18.55 -13.23
N ASN A 215 20.03 -19.09 -12.87
CA ASN A 215 20.50 -19.09 -11.48
C ASN A 215 21.40 -17.88 -11.15
N GLN A 216 21.61 -16.99 -12.11
CA GLN A 216 22.41 -15.77 -11.98
C GLN A 216 21.53 -14.53 -12.10
N GLY A 217 22.08 -13.40 -11.68
CA GLY A 217 21.43 -12.10 -11.72
C GLY A 217 20.84 -11.66 -10.36
N PRO A 218 20.59 -10.36 -10.21
CA PRO A 218 20.07 -9.78 -8.98
C PRO A 218 18.62 -10.20 -8.72
N ILE A 219 18.27 -10.35 -7.43
CA ILE A 219 16.90 -10.58 -6.95
C ILE A 219 16.47 -9.30 -6.23
N PHE A 220 15.29 -8.82 -6.57
CA PHE A 220 14.68 -7.65 -5.96
C PHE A 220 13.45 -8.09 -5.14
N SER A 221 13.16 -7.35 -4.09
CA SER A 221 12.00 -7.60 -3.21
C SER A 221 10.72 -6.89 -3.66
N LEU A 222 10.78 -6.05 -4.70
CA LEU A 222 9.65 -5.32 -5.23
C LEU A 222 9.66 -5.36 -6.76
N SER A 223 8.53 -5.67 -7.37
CA SER A 223 8.38 -5.70 -8.84
C SER A 223 8.70 -4.34 -9.49
N SER A 224 8.40 -3.23 -8.79
CA SER A 224 8.75 -1.89 -9.27
C SER A 224 10.26 -1.67 -9.40
N LEU A 225 11.07 -2.26 -8.51
CA LEU A 225 12.54 -2.18 -8.61
C LEU A 225 13.07 -3.00 -9.78
N VAL A 226 12.48 -4.17 -10.03
CA VAL A 226 12.83 -5.01 -11.19
C VAL A 226 12.61 -4.24 -12.49
N LEU A 227 11.44 -3.58 -12.62
CA LEU A 227 11.11 -2.79 -13.81
C LEU A 227 12.04 -1.58 -13.96
N GLN A 228 12.38 -0.89 -12.87
CA GLN A 228 13.34 0.22 -12.92
C GLN A 228 14.72 -0.26 -13.40
N ALA A 229 15.20 -1.40 -12.90
CA ALA A 229 16.46 -1.98 -13.36
C ALA A 229 16.42 -2.31 -14.87
N ALA A 230 15.29 -2.83 -15.38
CA ALA A 230 15.09 -3.09 -16.80
C ALA A 230 15.07 -1.80 -17.63
N ILE A 231 14.39 -0.75 -17.18
CA ILE A 231 14.34 0.58 -17.84
C ILE A 231 15.76 1.17 -17.96
N TYR A 232 16.59 1.01 -16.93
CA TYR A 232 18.00 1.44 -16.95
C TYR A 232 18.93 0.53 -17.77
N GLY A 233 18.40 -0.48 -18.47
CA GLY A 233 19.19 -1.36 -19.33
C GLY A 233 20.09 -2.34 -18.58
N GLN A 234 19.84 -2.61 -17.29
CA GLN A 234 20.65 -3.50 -16.48
C GLN A 234 20.44 -4.99 -16.81
N GLY A 235 19.40 -5.32 -17.59
CA GLY A 235 19.08 -6.67 -18.01
C GLY A 235 17.64 -6.82 -18.48
N VAL A 236 17.20 -8.08 -18.57
CA VAL A 236 15.84 -8.47 -18.97
C VAL A 236 15.06 -8.89 -17.73
N ALA A 237 13.86 -8.35 -17.56
CA ALA A 237 12.94 -8.68 -16.47
C ALA A 237 11.77 -9.53 -16.97
N LEU A 238 11.19 -10.35 -16.07
CA LEU A 238 9.82 -10.82 -16.21
C LEU A 238 8.92 -9.84 -15.45
N GLY A 239 8.28 -8.94 -16.19
CA GLY A 239 7.39 -7.94 -15.62
C GLY A 239 5.93 -8.41 -15.62
N TYR A 240 5.22 -8.13 -14.53
CA TYR A 240 3.76 -8.26 -14.52
C TYR A 240 3.15 -7.31 -15.55
N SER A 241 2.17 -7.80 -16.31
CA SER A 241 1.59 -7.06 -17.42
C SER A 241 0.98 -5.73 -16.98
N VAL A 242 0.34 -5.71 -15.83
CA VAL A 242 -0.29 -4.50 -15.26
C VAL A 242 0.71 -3.39 -14.95
N PHE A 243 1.95 -3.74 -14.56
CA PHE A 243 3.00 -2.77 -14.22
C PHE A 243 3.86 -2.37 -15.43
N SER A 244 4.06 -3.31 -16.36
CA SER A 244 4.96 -3.11 -17.50
C SER A 244 4.34 -2.26 -18.60
N ARG A 245 3.01 -2.33 -18.74
CA ARG A 245 2.28 -1.69 -19.83
C ARG A 245 2.51 -0.18 -19.97
N PRO A 246 2.46 0.64 -18.89
CA PRO A 246 2.70 2.07 -19.02
C PRO A 246 4.11 2.41 -19.54
N ASP A 247 5.11 1.59 -19.18
CA ASP A 247 6.49 1.78 -19.64
C ASP A 247 6.69 1.31 -21.08
N ILE A 248 5.95 0.29 -21.51
CA ILE A 248 5.94 -0.19 -22.91
C ILE A 248 5.25 0.86 -23.80
N GLU A 249 4.11 1.38 -23.40
CA GLU A 249 3.37 2.43 -24.13
C GLU A 249 4.18 3.73 -24.25
N ALA A 250 4.97 4.05 -23.20
CA ALA A 250 5.88 5.19 -23.20
C ALA A 250 7.21 4.94 -23.94
N GLY A 251 7.44 3.73 -24.46
CA GLY A 251 8.67 3.35 -25.16
C GLY A 251 9.91 3.21 -24.26
N ARG A 252 9.75 3.19 -22.94
CA ARG A 252 10.85 2.95 -21.99
C ARG A 252 11.24 1.47 -21.90
N LEU A 253 10.26 0.59 -22.10
CA LEU A 253 10.43 -0.86 -22.17
C LEU A 253 9.90 -1.38 -23.51
N VAL A 254 10.43 -2.54 -23.91
CA VAL A 254 9.96 -3.32 -25.06
C VAL A 254 9.83 -4.79 -24.66
N CYS A 255 8.94 -5.51 -25.35
CA CYS A 255 8.82 -6.96 -25.23
C CYS A 255 9.69 -7.61 -26.29
N PRO A 256 10.82 -8.24 -25.95
CA PRO A 256 11.67 -8.90 -26.96
C PRO A 256 11.03 -10.17 -27.55
N PHE A 257 10.07 -10.77 -26.84
CA PHE A 257 9.46 -12.05 -27.21
C PHE A 257 7.93 -12.01 -26.98
N ASP A 258 7.18 -12.81 -27.74
CA ASP A 258 5.71 -12.90 -27.65
C ASP A 258 5.23 -13.89 -26.57
N GLN A 259 6.14 -14.73 -26.05
CA GLN A 259 5.81 -15.73 -25.05
C GLN A 259 5.48 -15.07 -23.71
N VAL A 260 4.33 -15.43 -23.14
CA VAL A 260 3.87 -14.98 -21.83
C VAL A 260 3.88 -16.14 -20.83
N LEU A 261 4.02 -15.84 -19.55
CA LEU A 261 3.85 -16.78 -18.46
C LEU A 261 2.56 -16.44 -17.71
N PRO A 262 1.45 -17.20 -17.93
CA PRO A 262 0.21 -16.95 -17.19
C PRO A 262 0.40 -17.18 -15.70
N SER A 263 -0.14 -16.28 -14.87
CA SER A 263 -0.21 -16.49 -13.44
C SER A 263 -1.42 -17.33 -13.05
N LYS A 264 -1.31 -18.03 -11.91
CA LYS A 264 -2.44 -18.71 -11.25
C LYS A 264 -3.22 -17.77 -10.34
N GLU A 265 -2.70 -16.60 -10.09
CA GLU A 265 -3.23 -15.56 -9.22
C GLU A 265 -3.67 -14.38 -10.07
N ALA A 266 -4.58 -13.59 -9.53
CA ALA A 266 -5.18 -12.44 -10.18
C ALA A 266 -5.22 -11.25 -9.20
N TYR A 267 -5.42 -10.05 -9.71
CA TYR A 267 -5.69 -8.88 -8.86
C TYR A 267 -7.17 -8.84 -8.50
N TYR A 268 -7.44 -8.57 -7.23
CA TYR A 268 -8.77 -8.40 -6.66
C TYR A 268 -8.83 -7.10 -5.88
N ILE A 269 -10.01 -6.49 -5.88
CA ILE A 269 -10.38 -5.49 -4.91
C ILE A 269 -11.24 -6.15 -3.84
N VAL A 270 -10.86 -6.00 -2.58
CA VAL A 270 -11.45 -6.73 -1.47
C VAL A 270 -11.86 -5.79 -0.35
N CYS A 271 -12.97 -6.09 0.31
CA CYS A 271 -13.46 -5.40 1.50
C CYS A 271 -14.29 -6.37 2.35
N GLU A 272 -14.59 -5.99 3.59
CA GLU A 272 -15.56 -6.75 4.38
C GLU A 272 -16.92 -6.78 3.68
N ASP A 273 -17.57 -7.94 3.64
CA ASP A 273 -18.84 -8.14 2.93
C ASP A 273 -19.95 -7.22 3.46
N ASN A 274 -20.00 -7.03 4.78
CA ASN A 274 -20.96 -6.16 5.47
C ASN A 274 -20.74 -4.66 5.21
N GLN A 275 -19.56 -4.24 4.75
CA GLN A 275 -19.20 -2.85 4.46
C GLN A 275 -19.23 -2.53 2.95
N SER A 276 -19.39 -3.54 2.12
CA SER A 276 -19.25 -3.44 0.65
C SER A 276 -20.21 -2.42 0.00
N GLU A 277 -21.33 -2.13 0.62
CA GLU A 277 -22.34 -1.17 0.13
C GLU A 277 -22.21 0.23 0.80
N LEU A 278 -21.22 0.45 1.67
CA LEU A 278 -20.92 1.80 2.17
C LEU A 278 -20.51 2.71 1.01
N GLY A 279 -21.07 3.92 0.95
CA GLY A 279 -20.96 4.78 -0.24
C GLY A 279 -19.52 5.00 -0.71
N LYS A 280 -18.57 5.29 0.20
CA LYS A 280 -17.16 5.49 -0.13
C LYS A 280 -16.47 4.22 -0.67
N ILE A 281 -16.75 3.04 -0.09
CA ILE A 281 -16.19 1.75 -0.50
C ILE A 281 -16.77 1.37 -1.86
N LYS A 282 -18.08 1.50 -2.03
CA LYS A 282 -18.77 1.22 -3.29
C LYS A 282 -18.26 2.12 -4.42
N ALA A 283 -18.15 3.42 -4.19
CA ALA A 283 -17.65 4.36 -5.19
C ALA A 283 -16.24 4.01 -5.67
N PHE A 284 -15.32 3.73 -4.77
CA PHE A 284 -13.95 3.36 -5.12
C PHE A 284 -13.89 2.00 -5.83
N ARG A 285 -14.65 1.02 -5.36
CA ARG A 285 -14.73 -0.31 -5.97
C ARG A 285 -15.27 -0.23 -7.41
N GLU A 286 -16.37 0.49 -7.62
CA GLU A 286 -16.96 0.67 -8.96
C GLU A 286 -16.03 1.44 -9.90
N TRP A 287 -15.36 2.48 -9.41
CA TRP A 287 -14.36 3.21 -10.17
C TRP A 287 -13.21 2.29 -10.63
N MET A 288 -12.65 1.48 -9.73
CA MET A 288 -11.60 0.51 -10.05
C MET A 288 -12.05 -0.51 -11.11
N LEU A 289 -13.22 -1.13 -10.91
CA LEU A 289 -13.77 -2.11 -11.83
C LEU A 289 -13.99 -1.52 -13.22
N ASN A 290 -14.51 -0.30 -13.31
CA ASN A 290 -14.73 0.40 -14.58
C ASN A 290 -13.40 0.70 -15.29
N LEU A 291 -12.35 1.13 -14.58
CA LEU A 291 -11.05 1.36 -15.20
C LEU A 291 -10.44 0.08 -15.78
N PHE A 292 -10.48 -1.01 -15.01
CA PHE A 292 -9.98 -2.30 -15.51
C PHE A 292 -10.78 -2.85 -16.67
N ALA A 293 -12.10 -2.66 -16.71
CA ALA A 293 -12.94 -3.04 -17.84
C ALA A 293 -12.54 -2.27 -19.12
N GLN A 294 -12.30 -0.95 -19.00
CA GLN A 294 -11.86 -0.13 -20.13
C GLN A 294 -10.44 -0.51 -20.63
N GLU A 295 -9.54 -0.87 -19.70
CA GLU A 295 -8.19 -1.32 -20.07
C GLU A 295 -8.21 -2.70 -20.75
N GLN A 296 -9.15 -3.59 -20.40
CA GLN A 296 -9.29 -4.90 -21.04
C GLN A 296 -9.69 -4.81 -22.51
N ASP A 297 -10.58 -3.89 -22.87
CA ASP A 297 -11.00 -3.67 -24.27
C ASP A 297 -9.82 -3.18 -25.15
N ASN A 298 -8.83 -2.53 -24.56
CA ASN A 298 -7.62 -2.05 -25.23
C ASN A 298 -6.45 -3.05 -25.20
N SER A 299 -6.63 -4.27 -24.66
CA SER A 299 -5.55 -5.20 -24.33
C SER A 299 -5.14 -6.16 -25.45
N ARG A 300 -4.82 -5.65 -26.62
CA ARG A 300 -3.86 -6.38 -27.47
C ARG A 300 -2.46 -6.02 -26.99
N LEU A 301 -1.63 -7.04 -26.62
CA LEU A 301 -0.20 -6.82 -26.47
C LEU A 301 0.27 -6.05 -27.70
N PRO A 302 1.00 -4.93 -27.56
CA PRO A 302 1.65 -4.32 -28.70
C PRO A 302 2.59 -5.40 -29.27
N GLY A 303 2.25 -5.90 -30.46
CA GLY A 303 3.16 -6.74 -31.24
C GLY A 303 4.48 -6.01 -31.42
N ARG A 304 5.53 -6.77 -31.72
CA ARG A 304 6.84 -6.22 -32.15
C ARG A 304 6.63 -4.99 -33.04
N LEU A 305 7.24 -3.87 -32.66
CA LEU A 305 7.52 -2.78 -33.57
C LEU A 305 8.56 -3.24 -34.60
#